data_dc3a4688c82745830207e3eecc4dfbf2
#
_entry.id   dc3a4688c82745830207e3eecc4dfbf2
#
_cell.length_a   1.000
_cell.length_b   1.000
_cell.length_c   1.000
_cell.angle_alpha   90.00
_cell.angle_beta   90.00
_cell.angle_gamma   90.00
#
_symmetry.space_group_name_H-M   'P 1'
#
loop_
_entity.id
_entity.type
_entity.pdbx_description
1 polymer ?
#
loop_
_entity_poly.entity_id
_entity_poly.type
_entity_poly.pdbx_seq_one_letter_code
_entity_poly.pdbx_strand_id
1 'polypeptide(L)'
;MAFVTWKDVAQRAGVSAAAVSQILHNKGRFSSDTRQLVLKTVEEMGYVPDQRARSMRSSDTKTVGLLVPDLRNPYFADLVSSMEDELYAQGYSTLIGTSAETVERQDAFIDNLLGQRIDGAIVVPQGVNSPGMQSLIARELPLVFVDRLVSGVNSVPFVVSDPYPGVCEAVAELVRLGHRHIGFVSHSSLGSSNINEREAAFRSAVAQVTQLGEGTAAVVACDSTYVSREAGLNELVRAGVTAIICAYSPDMI
;
A
#
# COMPACT_ATOMS: atom_id res chain seq x y z
N MET A 1 -15.02 -29.38 -8.41
CA MET A 1 -16.45 -29.09 -8.13
C MET A 1 -16.92 -28.08 -9.15
N ALA A 2 -18.06 -28.32 -9.82
CA ALA A 2 -18.65 -27.32 -10.71
C ALA A 2 -19.36 -26.25 -9.85
N PHE A 3 -19.10 -25.00 -10.14
CA PHE A 3 -19.80 -23.91 -9.46
C PHE A 3 -21.25 -23.84 -9.95
N VAL A 4 -22.19 -23.62 -9.03
CA VAL A 4 -23.60 -23.38 -9.37
C VAL A 4 -23.67 -22.11 -10.23
N THR A 5 -24.38 -22.20 -11.35
CA THR A 5 -24.56 -21.07 -12.27
C THR A 5 -25.97 -20.49 -12.16
N TRP A 6 -26.14 -19.25 -12.61
CA TRP A 6 -27.47 -18.61 -12.70
C TRP A 6 -28.44 -19.38 -13.60
N LYS A 7 -27.93 -20.21 -14.54
CA LYS A 7 -28.74 -21.11 -15.37
C LYS A 7 -29.29 -22.28 -14.55
N ASP A 8 -28.50 -22.81 -13.63
CA ASP A 8 -28.91 -23.90 -12.76
C ASP A 8 -30.01 -23.42 -11.80
N VAL A 9 -29.87 -22.20 -11.26
CA VAL A 9 -30.92 -21.54 -10.45
C VAL A 9 -32.20 -21.35 -11.26
N ALA A 10 -32.10 -20.87 -12.51
CA ALA A 10 -33.24 -20.68 -13.38
C ALA A 10 -33.97 -22.00 -13.65
N GLN A 11 -33.23 -23.06 -13.95
CA GLN A 11 -33.80 -24.40 -14.16
C GLN A 11 -34.50 -24.93 -12.90
N ARG A 12 -33.87 -24.78 -11.72
CA ARG A 12 -34.43 -25.23 -10.44
C ARG A 12 -35.69 -24.45 -10.01
N ALA A 13 -35.69 -23.14 -10.25
CA ALA A 13 -36.82 -22.26 -9.92
C ALA A 13 -37.94 -22.25 -11.00
N GLY A 14 -37.74 -22.92 -12.13
CA GLY A 14 -38.73 -22.95 -13.21
C GLY A 14 -38.98 -21.60 -13.91
N VAL A 15 -37.97 -20.73 -13.93
CA VAL A 15 -38.04 -19.40 -14.56
C VAL A 15 -36.95 -19.23 -15.62
N SER A 16 -37.08 -18.18 -16.43
CA SER A 16 -36.00 -17.89 -17.40
C SER A 16 -34.75 -17.36 -16.72
N ALA A 17 -33.61 -17.62 -17.33
CA ALA A 17 -32.32 -17.11 -16.87
C ALA A 17 -32.28 -15.57 -16.80
N ALA A 18 -32.99 -14.88 -17.69
CA ALA A 18 -33.18 -13.43 -17.66
C ALA A 18 -33.96 -12.98 -16.42
N ALA A 19 -35.00 -13.75 -16.03
CA ALA A 19 -35.80 -13.46 -14.83
C ALA A 19 -34.93 -13.55 -13.55
N VAL A 20 -34.12 -14.61 -13.41
CA VAL A 20 -33.17 -14.73 -12.28
C VAL A 20 -32.27 -13.50 -12.21
N SER A 21 -31.63 -13.14 -13.33
CA SER A 21 -30.75 -11.97 -13.39
C SER A 21 -31.46 -10.68 -13.00
N GLN A 22 -32.67 -10.45 -13.50
CA GLN A 22 -33.43 -9.24 -13.18
C GLN A 22 -33.87 -9.19 -11.72
N ILE A 23 -34.30 -10.33 -11.15
CA ILE A 23 -34.71 -10.42 -9.74
C ILE A 23 -33.54 -10.15 -8.80
N LEU A 24 -32.39 -10.73 -9.06
CA LEU A 24 -31.17 -10.51 -8.27
C LEU A 24 -30.69 -9.06 -8.31
N HIS A 25 -30.96 -8.34 -9.37
CA HIS A 25 -30.60 -6.93 -9.52
C HIS A 25 -31.75 -5.96 -9.16
N ASN A 26 -32.82 -6.45 -8.53
CA ASN A 26 -34.00 -5.65 -8.21
C ASN A 26 -34.63 -4.94 -9.44
N LYS A 27 -34.49 -5.51 -10.64
CA LYS A 27 -35.02 -5.00 -11.90
C LYS A 27 -36.21 -5.84 -12.35
N GLY A 28 -37.01 -5.28 -13.22
CA GLY A 28 -38.21 -5.96 -13.79
C GLY A 28 -39.39 -6.02 -12.83
N ARG A 29 -40.57 -6.32 -13.41
CA ARG A 29 -41.85 -6.49 -12.68
C ARG A 29 -42.11 -7.98 -12.55
N PHE A 30 -41.97 -8.54 -11.36
CA PHE A 30 -42.26 -9.93 -11.02
C PHE A 30 -43.21 -9.96 -9.83
N SER A 31 -44.03 -11.00 -9.71
CA SER A 31 -44.86 -11.21 -8.52
C SER A 31 -43.97 -11.44 -7.28
N SER A 32 -44.53 -11.14 -6.10
CA SER A 32 -43.82 -11.42 -4.82
C SER A 32 -43.40 -12.88 -4.72
N ASP A 33 -44.29 -13.77 -5.12
CA ASP A 33 -44.11 -15.23 -5.02
C ASP A 33 -42.96 -15.70 -5.94
N THR A 34 -42.90 -15.19 -7.18
CA THR A 34 -41.79 -15.49 -8.10
C THR A 34 -40.46 -14.98 -7.57
N ARG A 35 -40.45 -13.77 -6.99
CA ARG A 35 -39.25 -13.18 -6.40
C ARG A 35 -38.76 -14.00 -5.20
N GLN A 36 -39.69 -14.37 -4.30
CA GLN A 36 -39.37 -15.20 -3.14
C GLN A 36 -38.84 -16.58 -3.53
N LEU A 37 -39.49 -17.23 -4.50
CA LEU A 37 -39.07 -18.52 -5.02
C LEU A 37 -37.63 -18.48 -5.55
N VAL A 38 -37.30 -17.48 -6.36
CA VAL A 38 -35.94 -17.34 -6.90
C VAL A 38 -34.92 -17.08 -5.81
N LEU A 39 -35.20 -16.17 -4.88
CA LEU A 39 -34.28 -15.86 -3.77
C LEU A 39 -34.04 -17.08 -2.87
N LYS A 40 -35.10 -17.84 -2.53
CA LYS A 40 -35.00 -19.07 -1.78
C LYS A 40 -34.18 -20.13 -2.53
N THR A 41 -34.38 -20.27 -3.85
CA THR A 41 -33.61 -21.21 -4.68
C THR A 41 -32.12 -20.82 -4.73
N VAL A 42 -31.81 -19.53 -4.81
CA VAL A 42 -30.44 -19.01 -4.75
C VAL A 42 -29.76 -19.41 -3.43
N GLU A 43 -30.45 -19.22 -2.30
CA GLU A 43 -29.97 -19.57 -0.97
C GLU A 43 -29.76 -21.09 -0.81
N GLU A 44 -30.77 -21.90 -1.19
CA GLU A 44 -30.70 -23.37 -1.11
C GLU A 44 -29.59 -23.97 -1.98
N MET A 45 -29.30 -23.37 -3.12
CA MET A 45 -28.24 -23.84 -4.03
C MET A 45 -26.85 -23.26 -3.69
N GLY A 46 -26.75 -22.33 -2.76
CA GLY A 46 -25.50 -21.62 -2.46
C GLY A 46 -24.96 -20.85 -3.67
N TYR A 47 -25.86 -20.34 -4.53
CA TYR A 47 -25.44 -19.58 -5.71
C TYR A 47 -24.92 -18.21 -5.29
N VAL A 48 -23.68 -17.94 -5.64
CA VAL A 48 -23.05 -16.62 -5.51
C VAL A 48 -22.96 -16.01 -6.92
N PRO A 49 -23.52 -14.80 -7.14
CA PRO A 49 -23.37 -14.13 -8.42
C PRO A 49 -21.91 -13.95 -8.81
N ASP A 50 -21.55 -14.43 -9.99
CA ASP A 50 -20.20 -14.26 -10.52
C ASP A 50 -19.95 -12.79 -10.85
N GLN A 51 -19.09 -12.16 -10.06
CA GLN A 51 -18.70 -10.76 -10.25
C GLN A 51 -17.98 -10.54 -11.59
N ARG A 52 -17.27 -11.55 -12.11
CA ARG A 52 -16.60 -11.49 -13.42
C ARG A 52 -17.63 -11.41 -14.56
N ALA A 53 -18.72 -12.17 -14.45
CA ALA A 53 -19.82 -12.09 -15.42
C ALA A 53 -20.57 -10.73 -15.34
N ARG A 54 -20.55 -10.10 -14.17
CA ARG A 54 -21.11 -8.76 -13.95
C ARG A 54 -20.22 -7.67 -14.56
N SER A 55 -18.91 -7.72 -14.33
CA SER A 55 -17.93 -6.77 -14.89
C SER A 55 -17.80 -6.87 -16.42
N MET A 56 -18.21 -7.98 -17.04
CA MET A 56 -18.32 -8.07 -18.50
C MET A 56 -19.46 -7.22 -19.08
N ARG A 57 -20.42 -6.80 -18.24
CA ARG A 57 -21.58 -5.96 -18.64
C ARG A 57 -21.50 -4.52 -18.10
N SER A 58 -20.82 -4.31 -16.99
CA SER A 58 -20.47 -3.00 -16.46
C SER A 58 -18.96 -2.89 -16.50
N SER A 59 -18.40 -1.75 -16.92
CA SER A 59 -16.95 -1.52 -16.93
C SER A 59 -16.34 -1.57 -15.52
N ASP A 60 -17.15 -1.48 -14.47
CA ASP A 60 -16.72 -1.34 -13.08
C ASP A 60 -16.70 -2.68 -12.37
N THR A 61 -15.58 -3.00 -11.76
CA THR A 61 -15.39 -4.20 -10.93
C THR A 61 -15.63 -3.94 -9.44
N LYS A 62 -15.74 -2.66 -9.04
CA LYS A 62 -15.76 -2.21 -7.66
C LYS A 62 -14.59 -2.75 -6.85
N THR A 63 -13.42 -2.79 -7.47
CA THR A 63 -12.20 -3.34 -6.88
C THR A 63 -11.05 -2.35 -7.02
N VAL A 64 -10.37 -2.06 -5.91
CA VAL A 64 -9.18 -1.21 -5.85
C VAL A 64 -7.98 -2.03 -5.40
N GLY A 65 -6.84 -1.87 -6.08
CA GLY A 65 -5.58 -2.49 -5.69
C GLY A 65 -4.87 -1.67 -4.62
N LEU A 66 -4.41 -2.32 -3.55
CA LEU A 66 -3.54 -1.72 -2.53
C LEU A 66 -2.21 -2.46 -2.54
N LEU A 67 -1.13 -1.78 -2.90
CA LEU A 67 0.22 -2.33 -2.92
C LEU A 67 1.11 -1.58 -1.94
N VAL A 68 1.63 -2.29 -0.94
CA VAL A 68 2.51 -1.73 0.09
C VAL A 68 3.80 -2.56 0.21
N PRO A 69 4.87 -2.02 0.83
CA PRO A 69 6.11 -2.76 0.97
C PRO A 69 6.01 -4.01 1.86
N ASP A 70 5.51 -3.86 3.09
CA ASP A 70 5.48 -4.95 4.06
C ASP A 70 4.38 -4.72 5.11
N LEU A 71 3.46 -5.67 5.25
CA LEU A 71 2.39 -5.63 6.26
C LEU A 71 2.86 -5.99 7.67
N ARG A 72 4.10 -6.46 7.85
CA ARG A 72 4.68 -6.68 9.18
C ARG A 72 5.12 -5.36 9.83
N ASN A 73 5.34 -4.33 9.03
CA ASN A 73 5.55 -2.97 9.55
C ASN A 73 4.19 -2.39 9.96
N PRO A 74 3.99 -2.07 11.26
CA PRO A 74 2.72 -1.54 11.76
C PRO A 74 2.24 -0.29 11.01
N TYR A 75 3.16 0.56 10.57
CA TYR A 75 2.81 1.75 9.78
C TYR A 75 2.04 1.41 8.50
N PHE A 76 2.53 0.41 7.73
CA PHE A 76 1.83 0.01 6.50
C PHE A 76 0.58 -0.81 6.79
N ALA A 77 0.55 -1.57 7.89
CA ALA A 77 -0.65 -2.29 8.31
C ALA A 77 -1.80 -1.33 8.67
N ASP A 78 -1.51 -0.30 9.46
CA ASP A 78 -2.49 0.73 9.84
C ASP A 78 -2.94 1.55 8.63
N LEU A 79 -2.00 1.90 7.73
CA LEU A 79 -2.30 2.60 6.50
C LEU A 79 -3.25 1.80 5.59
N VAL A 80 -2.98 0.51 5.40
CA VAL A 80 -3.83 -0.38 4.60
C VAL A 80 -5.21 -0.54 5.25
N SER A 81 -5.27 -0.72 6.56
CA SER A 81 -6.55 -0.86 7.29
C SER A 81 -7.41 0.40 7.11
N SER A 82 -6.82 1.59 7.29
CA SER A 82 -7.54 2.85 7.14
C SER A 82 -8.04 3.08 5.70
N MET A 83 -7.25 2.71 4.69
CA MET A 83 -7.67 2.81 3.28
C MET A 83 -8.76 1.78 2.95
N GLU A 84 -8.66 0.57 3.49
CA GLU A 84 -9.65 -0.49 3.29
C GLU A 84 -10.99 -0.13 3.90
N ASP A 85 -11.02 0.38 5.13
CA ASP A 85 -12.24 0.82 5.81
C ASP A 85 -12.98 1.90 5.00
N GLU A 86 -12.25 2.90 4.48
CA GLU A 86 -12.85 3.97 3.67
C GLU A 86 -13.37 3.45 2.32
N LEU A 87 -12.60 2.60 1.63
CA LEU A 87 -13.01 1.99 0.37
C LEU A 87 -14.23 1.08 0.57
N TYR A 88 -14.27 0.31 1.64
CA TYR A 88 -15.42 -0.52 2.00
C TYR A 88 -16.68 0.32 2.25
N ALA A 89 -16.56 1.44 2.96
CA ALA A 89 -17.67 2.36 3.19
C ALA A 89 -18.24 2.94 1.89
N GLN A 90 -17.39 3.06 0.85
CA GLN A 90 -17.79 3.49 -0.51
C GLN A 90 -18.24 2.33 -1.41
N GLY A 91 -18.30 1.10 -0.89
CA GLY A 91 -18.74 -0.10 -1.59
C GLY A 91 -17.72 -0.68 -2.56
N TYR A 92 -16.43 -0.44 -2.33
CA TYR A 92 -15.33 -1.08 -3.04
C TYR A 92 -14.80 -2.28 -2.25
N SER A 93 -14.32 -3.27 -2.97
CA SER A 93 -13.48 -4.34 -2.42
C SER A 93 -12.01 -4.03 -2.68
N THR A 94 -11.11 -4.54 -1.84
CA THR A 94 -9.69 -4.31 -1.98
C THR A 94 -8.94 -5.59 -2.35
N LEU A 95 -7.93 -5.45 -3.21
CA LEU A 95 -6.91 -6.47 -3.46
C LEU A 95 -5.60 -5.97 -2.88
N ILE A 96 -5.18 -6.58 -1.77
CA ILE A 96 -4.00 -6.16 -1.03
C ILE A 96 -2.82 -7.06 -1.39
N GLY A 97 -1.68 -6.45 -1.69
CA GLY A 97 -0.42 -7.14 -1.94
C GLY A 97 0.77 -6.45 -1.34
N THR A 98 1.87 -7.21 -1.22
CA THR A 98 3.14 -6.69 -0.72
C THR A 98 4.25 -6.88 -1.74
N SER A 99 5.08 -5.84 -1.91
CA SER A 99 6.28 -5.92 -2.75
C SER A 99 7.47 -6.56 -2.04
N ALA A 100 7.41 -6.74 -0.72
CA ALA A 100 8.54 -7.16 0.11
C ALA A 100 9.84 -6.39 -0.23
N GLU A 101 9.70 -5.10 -0.49
CA GLU A 101 10.77 -4.18 -0.84
C GLU A 101 11.55 -4.56 -2.11
N THR A 102 10.91 -5.28 -3.06
CA THR A 102 11.52 -5.65 -4.34
C THR A 102 10.66 -5.21 -5.53
N VAL A 103 11.34 -4.78 -6.59
CA VAL A 103 10.70 -4.34 -7.85
C VAL A 103 10.01 -5.50 -8.55
N GLU A 104 10.62 -6.67 -8.53
CA GLU A 104 10.11 -7.89 -9.17
C GLU A 104 8.74 -8.29 -8.59
N ARG A 105 8.59 -8.23 -7.27
CA ARG A 105 7.30 -8.55 -6.63
C ARG A 105 6.28 -7.44 -6.82
N GLN A 106 6.72 -6.19 -6.83
CA GLN A 106 5.88 -5.06 -7.20
C GLN A 106 5.25 -5.29 -8.58
N ASP A 107 6.08 -5.54 -9.59
CA ASP A 107 5.65 -5.69 -10.97
C ASP A 107 4.74 -6.92 -11.15
N ALA A 108 5.10 -8.05 -10.54
CA ALA A 108 4.26 -9.24 -10.56
C ALA A 108 2.87 -9.02 -9.94
N PHE A 109 2.77 -8.24 -8.86
CA PHE A 109 1.48 -7.91 -8.28
C PHE A 109 0.70 -6.92 -9.14
N ILE A 110 1.36 -5.94 -9.75
CA ILE A 110 0.74 -5.01 -10.70
C ILE A 110 0.14 -5.78 -11.88
N ASP A 111 0.86 -6.75 -12.46
CA ASP A 111 0.35 -7.59 -13.54
C ASP A 111 -0.92 -8.36 -13.11
N ASN A 112 -0.95 -8.85 -11.88
CA ASN A 112 -2.14 -9.49 -11.32
C ASN A 112 -3.32 -8.49 -11.22
N LEU A 113 -3.09 -7.30 -10.68
CA LEU A 113 -4.10 -6.24 -10.58
C LEU A 113 -4.69 -5.90 -11.95
N LEU A 114 -3.83 -5.70 -12.96
CA LEU A 114 -4.24 -5.39 -14.33
C LEU A 114 -5.04 -6.54 -14.96
N GLY A 115 -4.63 -7.79 -14.69
CA GLY A 115 -5.36 -8.98 -15.13
C GLY A 115 -6.75 -9.09 -14.51
N GLN A 116 -6.96 -8.57 -13.32
CA GLN A 116 -8.24 -8.54 -12.62
C GLN A 116 -9.14 -7.35 -12.99
N ARG A 117 -8.65 -6.42 -13.84
CA ARG A 117 -9.39 -5.23 -14.30
C ARG A 117 -9.87 -4.37 -13.14
N ILE A 118 -8.96 -4.03 -12.23
CA ILE A 118 -9.28 -3.13 -11.12
C ILE A 118 -9.73 -1.75 -11.61
N ASP A 119 -10.53 -1.07 -10.80
CA ASP A 119 -11.06 0.27 -11.10
C ASP A 119 -10.09 1.39 -10.69
N GLY A 120 -9.11 1.07 -9.84
CA GLY A 120 -8.09 2.00 -9.38
C GLY A 120 -7.02 1.32 -8.54
N ALA A 121 -5.93 2.03 -8.24
CA ALA A 121 -4.87 1.53 -7.39
C ALA A 121 -4.31 2.60 -6.46
N ILE A 122 -3.95 2.19 -5.25
CA ILE A 122 -3.15 2.98 -4.31
C ILE A 122 -1.85 2.21 -4.07
N VAL A 123 -0.72 2.84 -4.33
CA VAL A 123 0.57 2.16 -4.38
C VAL A 123 1.60 2.90 -3.55
N VAL A 124 2.30 2.17 -2.68
CA VAL A 124 3.57 2.59 -2.09
C VAL A 124 4.69 2.02 -2.97
N PRO A 125 5.24 2.82 -3.91
CA PRO A 125 6.13 2.30 -4.94
C PRO A 125 7.55 2.03 -4.42
N GLN A 126 8.31 1.22 -5.20
CA GLN A 126 9.73 0.95 -4.94
C GLN A 126 10.69 2.05 -5.48
N GLY A 127 10.16 3.24 -5.79
CA GLY A 127 10.96 4.40 -6.18
C GLY A 127 11.46 4.39 -7.64
N VAL A 128 11.36 3.27 -8.35
CA VAL A 128 11.82 3.16 -9.74
C VAL A 128 10.65 3.04 -10.72
N ASN A 129 10.82 3.61 -11.91
CA ASN A 129 9.85 3.50 -12.99
C ASN A 129 10.03 2.17 -13.75
N SER A 130 9.65 1.07 -13.09
CA SER A 130 9.74 -0.29 -13.60
C SER A 130 8.76 -0.57 -14.74
N PRO A 131 8.94 -1.66 -15.52
CA PRO A 131 8.00 -2.06 -16.57
C PRO A 131 6.56 -2.25 -16.07
N GLY A 132 6.36 -2.86 -14.90
CA GLY A 132 5.03 -3.00 -14.29
C GLY A 132 4.43 -1.66 -13.94
N MET A 133 5.21 -0.75 -13.35
CA MET A 133 4.75 0.60 -13.03
C MET A 133 4.37 1.39 -14.29
N GLN A 134 5.18 1.32 -15.35
CA GLN A 134 4.84 1.92 -16.65
C GLN A 134 3.53 1.36 -17.20
N SER A 135 3.34 0.05 -17.13
CA SER A 135 2.11 -0.61 -17.56
C SER A 135 0.88 -0.14 -16.76
N LEU A 136 1.03 0.04 -15.44
CA LEU A 136 -0.03 0.54 -14.58
C LEU A 136 -0.43 1.98 -14.93
N ILE A 137 0.56 2.86 -15.09
CA ILE A 137 0.36 4.27 -15.47
C ILE A 137 -0.29 4.38 -16.86
N ALA A 138 0.16 3.57 -17.83
CA ALA A 138 -0.37 3.57 -19.20
C ALA A 138 -1.85 3.13 -19.30
N ARG A 139 -2.41 2.53 -18.24
CA ARG A 139 -3.84 2.16 -18.21
C ARG A 139 -4.77 3.33 -17.96
N GLU A 140 -4.24 4.48 -17.54
CA GLU A 140 -5.02 5.70 -17.27
C GLU A 140 -6.17 5.48 -16.24
N LEU A 141 -6.05 4.43 -15.42
CA LEU A 141 -6.99 4.21 -14.32
C LEU A 141 -6.63 5.14 -13.14
N PRO A 142 -7.57 5.46 -12.24
CA PRO A 142 -7.30 6.18 -11.01
C PRO A 142 -6.14 5.55 -10.23
N LEU A 143 -5.04 6.29 -10.09
CA LEU A 143 -3.81 5.84 -9.44
C LEU A 143 -3.31 6.93 -8.49
N VAL A 144 -2.93 6.55 -7.28
CA VAL A 144 -2.33 7.44 -6.27
C VAL A 144 -1.09 6.78 -5.70
N PHE A 145 0.00 7.53 -5.62
CA PHE A 145 1.18 7.12 -4.85
C PHE A 145 1.05 7.60 -3.40
N VAL A 146 1.46 6.74 -2.47
CA VAL A 146 1.44 7.05 -1.04
C VAL A 146 2.82 6.77 -0.44
N ASP A 147 3.24 7.57 0.52
CA ASP A 147 4.50 7.46 1.26
C ASP A 147 5.76 7.62 0.41
N ARG A 148 5.80 7.08 -0.80
CA ARG A 148 6.96 7.10 -1.70
C ARG A 148 6.59 7.58 -3.10
N LEU A 149 7.57 8.12 -3.82
CA LEU A 149 7.42 8.58 -5.20
C LEU A 149 8.22 7.70 -6.16
N VAL A 150 7.83 7.71 -7.42
CA VAL A 150 8.58 7.09 -8.51
C VAL A 150 9.45 8.14 -9.19
N SER A 151 10.73 7.87 -9.29
CA SER A 151 11.68 8.79 -9.93
C SER A 151 11.30 9.06 -11.40
N GLY A 152 11.22 10.34 -11.76
CA GLY A 152 10.87 10.77 -13.12
C GLY A 152 9.38 10.67 -13.47
N VAL A 153 8.50 10.30 -12.54
CA VAL A 153 7.04 10.27 -12.74
C VAL A 153 6.38 11.41 -11.96
N ASN A 154 5.88 12.40 -12.69
CA ASN A 154 5.22 13.58 -12.11
C ASN A 154 3.72 13.66 -12.44
N SER A 155 3.20 12.70 -13.21
CA SER A 155 1.81 12.69 -13.68
C SER A 155 0.83 12.03 -12.73
N VAL A 156 1.33 11.27 -11.74
CA VAL A 156 0.50 10.54 -10.77
C VAL A 156 0.32 11.39 -9.51
N PRO A 157 -0.92 11.61 -9.04
CA PRO A 157 -1.17 12.22 -7.75
C PRO A 157 -0.50 11.45 -6.61
N PHE A 158 -0.10 12.16 -5.55
CA PHE A 158 0.57 11.52 -4.42
C PHE A 158 0.20 12.14 -3.06
N VAL A 159 0.37 11.33 -2.03
CA VAL A 159 0.27 11.73 -0.62
C VAL A 159 1.53 11.26 0.10
N VAL A 160 2.35 12.19 0.53
CA VAL A 160 3.60 11.92 1.27
C VAL A 160 3.68 12.81 2.51
N SER A 161 4.35 12.33 3.55
CA SER A 161 4.63 13.15 4.73
C SER A 161 5.89 13.98 4.50
N ASP A 162 5.92 15.21 5.04
CA ASP A 162 7.14 15.99 5.16
C ASP A 162 7.91 15.54 6.43
N PRO A 163 9.08 14.93 6.29
CA PRO A 163 9.83 14.45 7.45
C PRO A 163 10.61 15.58 8.18
N TYR A 164 10.78 16.74 7.55
CA TYR A 164 11.68 17.77 8.03
C TYR A 164 11.33 18.27 9.44
N PRO A 165 10.08 18.65 9.75
CA PRO A 165 9.73 19.15 11.09
C PRO A 165 9.98 18.10 12.17
N GLY A 166 9.54 16.86 11.97
CA GLY A 166 9.67 15.79 12.96
C GLY A 166 11.12 15.41 13.23
N VAL A 167 11.97 15.37 12.20
CA VAL A 167 13.40 15.09 12.37
C VAL A 167 14.10 16.23 13.11
N CYS A 168 13.76 17.49 12.80
CA CYS A 168 14.30 18.65 13.52
C CYS A 168 13.90 18.62 14.99
N GLU A 169 12.65 18.32 15.31
CA GLU A 169 12.17 18.19 16.70
C GLU A 169 12.91 17.07 17.44
N ALA A 170 13.10 15.90 16.80
CA ALA A 170 13.84 14.80 17.39
C ALA A 170 15.29 15.17 17.72
N VAL A 171 15.99 15.83 16.80
CA VAL A 171 17.36 16.32 17.04
C VAL A 171 17.38 17.35 18.17
N ALA A 172 16.45 18.31 18.16
CA ALA A 172 16.37 19.34 19.21
C ALA A 172 16.13 18.72 20.60
N GLU A 173 15.25 17.70 20.67
CA GLU A 173 14.97 17.01 21.93
C GLU A 173 16.20 16.23 22.43
N LEU A 174 16.91 15.53 21.56
CA LEU A 174 18.14 14.83 21.93
C LEU A 174 19.22 15.82 22.46
N VAL A 175 19.34 16.97 21.82
CA VAL A 175 20.25 18.05 22.28
C VAL A 175 19.80 18.59 23.64
N ARG A 176 18.50 18.80 23.85
CA ARG A 176 17.94 19.23 25.14
C ARG A 176 18.23 18.21 26.26
N LEU A 177 18.24 16.92 25.93
CA LEU A 177 18.58 15.82 26.85
C LEU A 177 20.09 15.70 27.11
N GLY A 178 20.92 16.53 26.46
CA GLY A 178 22.36 16.58 26.67
C GLY A 178 23.18 15.76 25.67
N HIS A 179 22.54 15.11 24.67
CA HIS A 179 23.26 14.41 23.62
C HIS A 179 23.95 15.42 22.69
N ARG A 180 25.23 15.16 22.37
CA ARG A 180 26.05 15.99 21.49
C ARG A 180 26.63 15.20 20.31
N HIS A 181 26.67 13.89 20.43
CA HIS A 181 27.10 12.97 19.38
C HIS A 181 25.90 12.12 18.97
N ILE A 182 25.23 12.52 17.88
CA ILE A 182 23.98 11.90 17.44
C ILE A 182 24.24 11.12 16.16
N GLY A 183 23.83 9.85 16.14
CA GLY A 183 23.87 8.98 14.98
C GLY A 183 22.59 8.95 14.20
N PHE A 184 22.69 8.64 12.93
CA PHE A 184 21.57 8.38 12.06
C PHE A 184 21.78 7.08 11.29
N VAL A 185 20.82 6.18 11.39
CA VAL A 185 20.79 4.96 10.58
C VAL A 185 19.91 5.22 9.38
N SER A 186 20.54 5.33 8.21
CA SER A 186 19.90 5.42 6.91
C SER A 186 19.70 4.04 6.32
N HIS A 187 18.78 3.87 5.39
CA HIS A 187 18.52 2.58 4.73
C HIS A 187 18.90 2.66 3.25
N SER A 188 19.89 1.87 2.84
CA SER A 188 20.53 2.02 1.52
C SER A 188 19.73 1.45 0.35
N SER A 189 18.72 0.64 0.60
CA SER A 189 18.28 -0.33 -0.41
C SER A 189 17.16 0.14 -1.33
N LEU A 190 16.51 1.29 -1.13
CA LEU A 190 15.17 1.37 -1.68
C LEU A 190 14.89 2.51 -2.66
N GLY A 191 15.88 3.35 -2.96
CA GLY A 191 15.62 4.51 -3.81
C GLY A 191 14.44 5.36 -3.30
N SER A 192 14.09 5.17 -2.02
CA SER A 192 12.96 5.79 -1.38
C SER A 192 13.29 7.24 -1.07
N SER A 193 12.60 8.17 -1.75
CA SER A 193 12.81 9.61 -1.56
C SER A 193 12.69 10.00 -0.09
N ASN A 194 11.74 9.43 0.65
CA ASN A 194 11.48 9.79 2.03
C ASN A 194 12.64 9.43 2.99
N ILE A 195 13.40 8.37 2.73
CA ILE A 195 14.61 8.05 3.54
C ILE A 195 15.70 9.07 3.29
N ASN A 196 15.94 9.42 2.03
CA ASN A 196 16.91 10.45 1.67
C ASN A 196 16.53 11.82 2.24
N GLU A 197 15.25 12.15 2.24
CA GLU A 197 14.72 13.39 2.82
C GLU A 197 14.89 13.43 4.35
N ARG A 198 14.66 12.30 5.04
CA ARG A 198 14.93 12.17 6.49
C ARG A 198 16.42 12.34 6.80
N GLU A 199 17.30 11.75 6.01
CA GLU A 199 18.75 11.92 6.18
C GLU A 199 19.17 13.38 5.93
N ALA A 200 18.65 14.02 4.88
CA ALA A 200 18.93 15.43 4.58
C ALA A 200 18.43 16.34 5.71
N ALA A 201 17.22 16.09 6.23
CA ALA A 201 16.67 16.81 7.37
C ALA A 201 17.54 16.66 8.62
N PHE A 202 18.01 15.42 8.92
CA PHE A 202 18.91 15.14 10.03
C PHE A 202 20.23 15.91 9.90
N ARG A 203 20.87 15.84 8.74
CA ARG A 203 22.12 16.55 8.48
C ARG A 203 21.96 18.07 8.64
N SER A 204 20.86 18.61 8.14
CA SER A 204 20.52 20.03 8.28
C SER A 204 20.31 20.42 9.74
N ALA A 205 19.53 19.65 10.50
CA ALA A 205 19.24 19.92 11.90
C ALA A 205 20.52 19.88 12.76
N VAL A 206 21.37 18.85 12.57
CA VAL A 206 22.65 18.77 13.30
C VAL A 206 23.60 19.89 12.89
N ALA A 207 23.65 20.28 11.61
CA ALA A 207 24.49 21.39 11.16
C ALA A 207 24.10 22.72 11.87
N GLN A 208 22.81 22.98 12.09
CA GLN A 208 22.34 24.14 12.85
C GLN A 208 22.85 24.12 14.28
N VAL A 209 22.77 22.96 14.95
CA VAL A 209 23.26 22.79 16.33
C VAL A 209 24.79 22.93 16.39
N THR A 210 25.50 22.36 15.39
CA THR A 210 26.97 22.45 15.33
C THR A 210 27.48 23.87 15.14
N GLN A 211 26.75 24.73 14.40
CA GLN A 211 27.06 26.17 14.27
C GLN A 211 27.01 26.91 15.60
N LEU A 212 26.26 26.37 16.56
CA LEU A 212 26.22 26.89 17.94
C LEU A 212 27.34 26.32 18.81
N GLY A 213 28.28 25.55 18.24
CA GLY A 213 29.37 24.89 18.95
C GLY A 213 28.95 23.61 19.68
N GLU A 214 27.77 23.09 19.39
CA GLU A 214 27.19 21.96 20.09
C GLU A 214 26.84 20.79 19.17
N GLY A 215 27.70 19.77 19.09
CA GLY A 215 27.34 18.48 18.53
C GLY A 215 28.08 18.02 17.26
N THR A 216 28.01 16.73 17.01
CA THR A 216 28.50 16.06 15.79
C THR A 216 27.49 15.04 15.30
N ALA A 217 27.50 14.78 13.99
CA ALA A 217 26.68 13.78 13.35
C ALA A 217 27.54 12.62 12.83
N ALA A 218 27.07 11.41 13.01
CA ALA A 218 27.55 10.22 12.29
C ALA A 218 26.38 9.58 11.56
N VAL A 219 26.58 9.21 10.30
CA VAL A 219 25.53 8.57 9.48
C VAL A 219 26.08 7.27 8.93
N VAL A 220 25.34 6.19 9.13
CA VAL A 220 25.61 4.87 8.55
C VAL A 220 24.41 4.46 7.70
N ALA A 221 24.67 3.78 6.59
CA ALA A 221 23.64 3.19 5.75
C ALA A 221 23.61 1.68 5.95
N CYS A 222 22.44 1.15 6.29
CA CYS A 222 22.22 -0.28 6.48
C CYS A 222 21.29 -0.83 5.39
N ASP A 223 21.27 -2.12 5.23
CA ASP A 223 20.23 -2.86 4.51
C ASP A 223 19.37 -3.65 5.50
N SER A 224 18.40 -4.42 4.98
CA SER A 224 17.47 -5.19 5.82
C SER A 224 18.11 -6.41 6.51
N THR A 225 19.41 -6.68 6.29
CA THR A 225 20.08 -7.83 6.91
C THR A 225 20.53 -7.51 8.33
N TYR A 226 20.47 -8.51 9.21
CA TYR A 226 20.98 -8.38 10.58
C TYR A 226 22.45 -7.99 10.60
N VAL A 227 23.27 -8.57 9.73
CA VAL A 227 24.72 -8.32 9.65
C VAL A 227 25.02 -6.86 9.30
N SER A 228 24.29 -6.29 8.35
CA SER A 228 24.48 -4.89 7.95
C SER A 228 24.07 -3.93 9.07
N ARG A 229 22.96 -4.20 9.75
CA ARG A 229 22.49 -3.39 10.90
C ARG A 229 23.46 -3.46 12.07
N GLU A 230 23.93 -4.65 12.43
CA GLU A 230 24.92 -4.84 13.49
C GLU A 230 26.23 -4.10 13.18
N ALA A 231 26.71 -4.20 11.94
CA ALA A 231 27.93 -3.50 11.51
C ALA A 231 27.78 -1.97 11.62
N GLY A 232 26.65 -1.42 11.13
CA GLY A 232 26.34 0.01 11.22
C GLY A 232 26.22 0.51 12.66
N LEU A 233 25.53 -0.23 13.52
CA LEU A 233 25.46 0.12 14.95
C LEU A 233 26.82 0.10 15.63
N ASN A 234 27.66 -0.91 15.34
CA ASN A 234 29.03 -0.99 15.87
C ASN A 234 29.89 0.19 15.39
N GLU A 235 29.71 0.67 14.17
CA GLU A 235 30.38 1.86 13.63
C GLU A 235 29.97 3.11 14.42
N LEU A 236 28.68 3.32 14.64
CA LEU A 236 28.16 4.46 15.43
C LEU A 236 28.67 4.43 16.87
N VAL A 237 28.70 3.25 17.51
CA VAL A 237 29.24 3.10 18.86
C VAL A 237 30.72 3.45 18.91
N ARG A 238 31.53 2.99 17.94
CA ARG A 238 32.95 3.35 17.84
C ARG A 238 33.17 4.84 17.58
N ALA A 239 32.25 5.49 16.89
CA ALA A 239 32.27 6.95 16.68
C ALA A 239 31.88 7.74 17.93
N GLY A 240 31.56 7.10 19.06
CA GLY A 240 31.19 7.75 20.31
C GLY A 240 29.77 8.35 20.30
N VAL A 241 28.90 7.84 19.47
CA VAL A 241 27.50 8.26 19.38
C VAL A 241 26.75 7.91 20.67
N THR A 242 26.00 8.85 21.21
CA THR A 242 25.26 8.71 22.47
C THR A 242 23.74 8.61 22.30
N ALA A 243 23.24 8.93 21.11
CA ALA A 243 21.85 8.77 20.72
C ALA A 243 21.74 8.48 19.22
N ILE A 244 20.74 7.72 18.82
CA ILE A 244 20.57 7.29 17.42
C ILE A 244 19.14 7.58 16.97
N ILE A 245 18.99 8.10 15.76
CA ILE A 245 17.73 8.21 15.04
C ILE A 245 17.77 7.20 13.89
N CYS A 246 16.76 6.35 13.75
CA CYS A 246 16.62 5.43 12.63
C CYS A 246 15.65 5.99 11.59
N ALA A 247 16.06 6.03 10.33
CA ALA A 247 15.20 6.47 9.24
C ALA A 247 14.04 5.50 8.97
N TYR A 248 14.20 4.23 9.33
CA TYR A 248 13.26 3.16 9.06
C TYR A 248 13.01 2.35 10.34
N SER A 249 11.73 2.25 10.75
CA SER A 249 11.38 1.65 12.03
C SER A 249 11.82 0.19 12.22
N PRO A 250 11.84 -0.70 11.20
CA PRO A 250 12.39 -2.04 11.34
C PRO A 250 13.90 -2.10 11.69
N ASP A 251 14.64 -1.01 11.50
CA ASP A 251 16.06 -0.96 11.87
C ASP A 251 16.27 -0.73 13.38
N MET A 252 15.20 -0.53 14.14
CA MET A 252 15.24 -0.33 15.59
C MET A 252 15.17 -1.63 16.40
N ILE A 253 14.99 -2.79 15.73
CA ILE A 253 14.75 -4.09 16.38
C ILE A 253 15.95 -5.01 16.22
#